data_2c52c859456e55c01de4fcd1b03d1fbc
#
_entry.id   2c52c859456e55c01de4fcd1b03d1fbc
#
_cell.length_a   1.000
_cell.length_b   1.000
_cell.length_c   1.000
_cell.angle_alpha   90.00
_cell.angle_beta   90.00
_cell.angle_gamma   90.00
#
_symmetry.space_group_name_H-M   'P 1'
#
loop_
_entity.id
_entity.type
_entity.pdbx_description
1 polymer ?
#
loop_
_entity_poly.entity_id
_entity_poly.type
_entity_poly.pdbx_seq_one_letter_code
_entity_poly.pdbx_strand_id
1 'polypeptide(L)'
;SIGPALITSDDVQDVTQSTLTTRVNGNVEQNAGIDDLAFSIPEIIAYASTVIKLLPGDVIATGTPGGVGKFRKPQLYLEPGMSVDVEITGVGTLSNGIVDEV
;
A
#
# COMPACT_ATOMS: atom_id res chain seq x y z
N SER A 1 -3.20 5.61 8.03
CA SER A 1 -3.85 6.57 7.10
C SER A 1 -4.41 5.84 5.89
N ILE A 2 -5.51 6.32 5.35
CA ILE A 2 -6.12 5.87 4.10
C ILE A 2 -6.35 7.12 3.25
N GLY A 3 -5.97 7.08 1.98
CA GLY A 3 -6.10 8.25 1.08
C GLY A 3 -4.91 8.37 0.14
N PRO A 4 -4.68 9.55 -0.47
CA PRO A 4 -5.40 10.81 -0.31
C PRO A 4 -6.80 10.83 -0.92
N ALA A 5 -7.11 9.89 -1.82
CA ALA A 5 -8.38 9.79 -2.52
C ALA A 5 -8.85 8.33 -2.61
N LEU A 6 -10.13 8.15 -2.86
CA LEU A 6 -10.72 6.90 -3.32
C LEU A 6 -10.92 7.01 -4.83
N ILE A 7 -10.29 6.12 -5.57
CA ILE A 7 -10.39 6.05 -7.03
C ILE A 7 -11.25 4.86 -7.40
N THR A 8 -12.23 5.05 -8.25
CA THR A 8 -13.09 3.95 -8.73
C THR A 8 -12.39 3.14 -9.81
N SER A 9 -12.77 1.87 -9.96
CA SER A 9 -12.09 0.94 -10.88
C SER A 9 -12.19 1.33 -12.36
N ASP A 10 -13.15 2.18 -12.71
CA ASP A 10 -13.31 2.72 -14.06
C ASP A 10 -12.35 3.90 -14.34
N ASP A 11 -11.83 4.56 -13.30
CA ASP A 11 -10.83 5.62 -13.42
C ASP A 11 -9.39 5.07 -13.46
N VAL A 12 -9.17 3.83 -13.02
CA VAL A 12 -7.88 3.13 -13.14
C VAL A 12 -7.97 2.12 -14.28
N GLN A 13 -7.25 2.35 -15.38
CA GLN A 13 -7.34 1.51 -16.58
C GLN A 13 -7.07 0.03 -16.28
N ASP A 14 -5.97 -0.26 -15.58
CA ASP A 14 -5.59 -1.61 -15.14
C ASP A 14 -4.67 -1.49 -13.93
N VAL A 15 -5.21 -1.71 -12.73
CA VAL A 15 -4.45 -1.64 -11.50
C VAL A 15 -3.28 -2.64 -11.44
N THR A 16 -3.37 -3.75 -12.18
CA THR A 16 -2.29 -4.75 -12.20
C THR A 16 -1.01 -4.23 -12.87
N GLN A 17 -1.12 -3.21 -13.72
CA GLN A 17 0.02 -2.53 -14.34
C GLN A 17 0.60 -1.41 -13.45
N SER A 18 -0.01 -1.15 -12.32
CA SER A 18 0.46 -0.12 -11.38
C SER A 18 1.66 -0.61 -10.58
N THR A 19 2.51 0.34 -10.22
CA THR A 19 3.65 0.11 -9.31
C THR A 19 3.38 0.80 -7.99
N LEU A 20 3.60 0.08 -6.89
CA LEU A 20 3.64 0.63 -5.55
C LEU A 20 5.07 1.03 -5.21
N THR A 21 5.26 2.27 -4.78
CA THR A 21 6.55 2.77 -4.31
C THR A 21 6.39 3.40 -2.93
N THR A 22 7.14 2.93 -1.95
CA THR A 22 7.23 3.56 -0.63
C THR A 22 8.56 4.27 -0.48
N ARG A 23 8.53 5.55 -0.07
CA ARG A 23 9.72 6.35 0.24
C ARG A 23 9.71 6.77 1.70
N VAL A 24 10.88 6.73 2.33
CA VAL A 24 11.13 7.30 3.65
C VAL A 24 12.16 8.40 3.50
N ASN A 25 11.79 9.62 3.88
CA ASN A 25 12.63 10.82 3.67
C ASN A 25 13.13 10.94 2.21
N GLY A 26 12.28 10.59 1.24
CA GLY A 26 12.60 10.59 -0.19
C GLY A 26 13.38 9.37 -0.71
N ASN A 27 13.93 8.52 0.16
CA ASN A 27 14.62 7.29 -0.25
C ASN A 27 13.61 6.18 -0.53
N VAL A 28 13.76 5.50 -1.67
CA VAL A 28 12.91 4.37 -2.03
C VAL A 28 13.24 3.18 -1.13
N GLU A 29 12.24 2.74 -0.37
CA GLU A 29 12.35 1.62 0.56
C GLU A 29 11.59 0.38 0.10
N GLN A 30 10.50 0.57 -0.64
CA GLN A 30 9.76 -0.51 -1.29
C GLN A 30 9.42 -0.08 -2.71
N ASN A 31 9.50 -1.03 -3.64
CA ASN A 31 9.07 -0.86 -5.04
C ASN A 31 8.67 -2.22 -5.59
N ALA A 32 7.41 -2.36 -6.00
CA ALA A 32 6.88 -3.59 -6.56
C ALA A 32 5.69 -3.32 -7.49
N GLY A 33 5.52 -4.13 -8.50
CA GLY A 33 4.30 -4.16 -9.28
C GLY A 33 3.12 -4.70 -8.48
N ILE A 34 1.92 -4.26 -8.78
CA ILE A 34 0.70 -4.83 -8.17
C ILE A 34 0.46 -6.27 -8.66
N ASP A 35 0.98 -6.64 -9.82
CA ASP A 35 0.99 -7.99 -10.37
C ASP A 35 1.92 -8.97 -9.61
N ASP A 36 2.82 -8.47 -8.74
CA ASP A 36 3.68 -9.28 -7.87
C ASP A 36 2.97 -9.76 -6.58
N LEU A 37 1.67 -9.50 -6.43
CA LEU A 37 0.87 -10.04 -5.34
C LEU A 37 0.85 -11.57 -5.38
N ALA A 38 1.06 -12.21 -4.21
CA ALA A 38 1.00 -13.68 -4.08
C ALA A 38 -0.37 -14.26 -4.46
N PHE A 39 -1.44 -13.50 -4.24
CA PHE A 39 -2.80 -13.74 -4.70
C PHE A 39 -3.32 -12.49 -5.37
N SER A 40 -3.93 -12.63 -6.52
CA SER A 40 -4.55 -11.50 -7.22
C SER A 40 -5.71 -10.88 -6.41
N ILE A 41 -6.01 -9.61 -6.66
CA ILE A 41 -7.13 -8.92 -6.00
C ILE A 41 -8.45 -9.69 -6.16
N PRO A 42 -8.82 -10.20 -7.36
CA PRO A 42 -10.02 -11.02 -7.52
C PRO A 42 -10.02 -12.30 -6.68
N GLU A 43 -8.88 -12.98 -6.55
CA GLU A 43 -8.77 -14.19 -5.71
C GLU A 43 -8.95 -13.87 -4.23
N ILE A 44 -8.36 -12.76 -3.75
CA ILE A 44 -8.52 -12.29 -2.38
C ILE A 44 -10.00 -11.98 -2.09
N ILE A 45 -10.68 -11.27 -2.98
CA ILE A 45 -12.10 -10.95 -2.85
C ILE A 45 -12.95 -12.23 -2.86
N ALA A 46 -12.71 -13.14 -3.80
CA ALA A 46 -13.40 -14.41 -3.89
C ALA A 46 -13.27 -15.23 -2.60
N TYR A 47 -12.05 -15.33 -2.06
CA TYR A 47 -11.80 -16.04 -0.81
C TYR A 47 -12.47 -15.37 0.39
N ALA A 48 -12.30 -14.06 0.56
CA ALA A 48 -12.90 -13.31 1.67
C ALA A 48 -14.44 -13.45 1.69
N SER A 49 -15.07 -13.41 0.53
CA SER A 49 -16.53 -13.54 0.40
C SER A 49 -17.09 -14.92 0.78
N THR A 50 -16.25 -15.96 0.87
CA THR A 50 -16.67 -17.27 1.38
C THR A 50 -16.85 -17.30 2.90
N VAL A 51 -16.19 -16.37 3.60
CA VAL A 51 -16.14 -16.32 5.09
C VAL A 51 -16.99 -15.19 5.64
N ILE A 52 -16.99 -14.04 4.97
CA ILE A 52 -17.71 -12.84 5.38
C ILE A 52 -18.51 -12.26 4.21
N LYS A 53 -19.65 -11.65 4.53
CA LYS A 53 -20.40 -10.86 3.54
C LYS A 53 -19.69 -9.52 3.35
N LEU A 54 -19.12 -9.29 2.16
CA LEU A 54 -18.52 -8.01 1.81
C LEU A 54 -19.61 -6.97 1.50
N LEU A 55 -19.42 -5.76 2.00
CA LEU A 55 -20.33 -4.61 1.82
C LEU A 55 -19.59 -3.43 1.20
N PRO A 56 -20.31 -2.53 0.51
CA PRO A 56 -19.70 -1.26 0.07
C PRO A 56 -19.11 -0.49 1.25
N GLY A 57 -17.85 -0.08 1.13
CA GLY A 57 -17.08 0.58 2.18
C GLY A 57 -16.13 -0.34 2.96
N ASP A 58 -16.22 -1.67 2.78
CA ASP A 58 -15.22 -2.58 3.34
C ASP A 58 -13.84 -2.33 2.73
N VAL A 59 -12.81 -2.42 3.58
CA VAL A 59 -11.42 -2.23 3.18
C VAL A 59 -10.66 -3.55 3.33
N ILE A 60 -9.98 -3.96 2.27
CA ILE A 60 -9.16 -5.15 2.25
C ILE A 60 -7.68 -4.74 2.18
N ALA A 61 -6.91 -5.09 3.21
CA ALA A 61 -5.46 -4.94 3.18
C ALA A 61 -4.83 -6.13 2.44
N THR A 62 -4.28 -5.88 1.26
CA THR A 62 -3.78 -6.93 0.35
C THR A 62 -2.37 -7.41 0.69
N GLY A 63 -1.72 -6.82 1.68
CA GLY A 63 -0.36 -7.15 2.08
C GLY A 63 0.65 -6.05 1.74
N THR A 64 1.93 -6.36 1.91
CA THR A 64 3.04 -5.44 1.66
C THR A 64 4.15 -6.11 0.86
N PRO A 65 4.82 -5.39 -0.05
CA PRO A 65 5.97 -5.93 -0.77
C PRO A 65 7.22 -6.04 0.12
N GLY A 66 8.29 -6.59 -0.41
CA GLY A 66 9.61 -6.61 0.21
C GLY A 66 10.10 -5.21 0.59
N GLY A 67 11.07 -5.12 1.50
CA GLY A 67 11.67 -3.85 1.95
C GLY A 67 11.16 -3.35 3.31
N VAL A 68 10.36 -4.16 4.02
CA VAL A 68 9.93 -3.84 5.40
C VAL A 68 11.14 -3.60 6.28
N GLY A 69 11.16 -2.47 6.96
CA GLY A 69 12.32 -1.97 7.73
C GLY A 69 12.86 -2.94 8.77
N LYS A 70 11.98 -3.68 9.46
CA LYS A 70 12.37 -4.70 10.45
C LYS A 70 13.26 -5.80 9.88
N PHE A 71 13.08 -6.19 8.62
CA PHE A 71 13.79 -7.30 8.00
C PHE A 71 15.00 -6.87 7.18
N ARG A 72 15.30 -5.57 7.15
CA ARG A 72 16.47 -5.02 6.46
C ARG A 72 17.76 -5.21 7.25
N LYS A 73 18.89 -5.08 6.57
CA LYS A 73 20.23 -5.05 7.17
C LYS A 73 21.03 -3.86 6.62
N PRO A 74 21.24 -2.79 7.44
CA PRO A 74 20.73 -2.58 8.81
C PRO A 74 19.21 -2.40 8.85
N GLN A 75 18.60 -2.67 10.00
CA GLN A 75 17.17 -2.41 10.21
C GLN A 75 16.88 -0.91 10.08
N LEU A 76 15.71 -0.60 9.52
CA LEU A 76 15.20 0.76 9.40
C LEU A 76 13.88 0.88 10.14
N TYR A 77 13.84 1.68 11.19
CA TYR A 77 12.62 2.02 11.91
C TYR A 77 12.26 3.47 11.65
N LEU A 78 10.95 3.75 11.66
CA LEU A 78 10.46 5.12 11.53
C LEU A 78 10.67 5.86 12.85
N GLU A 79 11.19 7.09 12.76
CA GLU A 79 11.46 7.97 13.89
C GLU A 79 10.71 9.29 13.72
N PRO A 80 10.35 9.98 14.81
CA PRO A 80 9.73 11.30 14.74
C PRO A 80 10.54 12.26 13.88
N GLY A 81 9.85 13.05 13.07
CA GLY A 81 10.45 13.97 12.10
C GLY A 81 10.71 13.37 10.72
N MET A 82 10.59 12.05 10.54
CA MET A 82 10.63 11.42 9.23
C MET A 82 9.32 11.64 8.46
N SER A 83 9.39 11.53 7.13
CA SER A 83 8.24 11.48 6.23
C SER A 83 8.16 10.12 5.54
N VAL A 84 6.93 9.65 5.32
CA VAL A 84 6.65 8.44 4.55
C VAL A 84 5.68 8.79 3.43
N ASP A 85 6.10 8.52 2.20
CA ASP A 85 5.27 8.66 1.01
C ASP A 85 4.99 7.28 0.43
N VAL A 86 3.72 6.98 0.20
CA VAL A 86 3.27 5.76 -0.50
C VAL A 86 2.56 6.16 -1.78
N GLU A 87 3.14 5.79 -2.88
CA GLU A 87 2.63 6.08 -4.22
C GLU A 87 2.16 4.80 -4.89
N ILE A 88 1.00 4.85 -5.54
CA ILE A 88 0.56 3.85 -6.51
C ILE A 88 0.32 4.58 -7.83
N THR A 89 1.01 4.12 -8.87
CA THR A 89 0.89 4.70 -10.22
C THR A 89 -0.56 4.68 -10.69
N GLY A 90 -1.07 5.81 -11.16
CA GLY A 90 -2.46 5.95 -11.61
C GLY A 90 -3.49 6.16 -10.49
N VAL A 91 -3.07 6.04 -9.21
CA VAL A 91 -3.95 6.27 -8.05
C VAL A 91 -3.57 7.56 -7.31
N GLY A 92 -2.28 7.74 -7.00
CA GLY A 92 -1.78 8.92 -6.32
C GLY A 92 -0.76 8.61 -5.24
N THR A 93 -0.41 9.66 -4.48
CA THR A 93 0.58 9.58 -3.40
C THR A 93 -0.04 9.99 -2.07
N LEU A 94 0.08 9.13 -1.07
CA LEU A 94 -0.27 9.42 0.31
C LEU A 94 1.00 9.75 1.10
N SER A 95 1.05 10.95 1.68
CA SER A 95 2.20 11.44 2.45
C SER A 95 1.83 11.61 3.92
N ASN A 96 2.70 11.13 4.81
CA ASN A 96 2.53 11.26 6.26
C ASN A 96 3.84 11.64 6.93
N GLY A 97 3.78 12.59 7.85
CA GLY A 97 4.86 12.85 8.80
C GLY A 97 4.76 11.90 10.00
N ILE A 98 5.91 11.51 10.52
CA ILE A 98 5.99 10.69 11.74
C ILE A 98 6.14 11.62 12.94
N VAL A 99 5.32 11.41 13.96
CA VAL A 99 5.32 12.16 15.20
C VAL A 99 5.33 11.19 16.39
N ASP A 100 5.76 11.66 17.55
CA ASP A 100 5.63 10.89 18.79
C ASP A 100 4.15 10.67 19.15
N GLU A 101 3.87 9.57 19.79
CA GLU A 101 2.57 9.32 20.40
C GLU A 101 2.40 10.27 21.62
N VAL A 102 1.26 10.96 21.67
CA VAL A 102 0.94 11.92 22.74
C VAL A 102 0.10 11.25 23.82
#